data_2f0194c9828a9f8ede85b25ce067cbac
#
_entry.id   2f0194c9828a9f8ede85b25ce067cbac
#
_cell.length_a   1.000
_cell.length_b   1.000
_cell.length_c   1.000
_cell.angle_alpha   90.00
_cell.angle_beta   90.00
_cell.angle_gamma   90.00
#
_symmetry.space_group_name_H-M   'P 1'
#
loop_
_entity.id
_entity.type
_entity.pdbx_description
1 polymer ?
#
loop_
_entity_poly.entity_id
_entity_poly.type
_entity_poly.pdbx_seq_one_letter_code
_entity_poly.pdbx_strand_id
1 'polypeptide(L)'
;VASASGVIAGILMILVSMRYSSALTFYGFSQGDIGKVMVTFSETRSATRALIGYTASDTLSKMSDTHDSKKESFQKYWKELQSSIKTGEEQDIYDDINSKLDSYWSLDDEIGQLGRNATDPETQKEAEERAVADLAHAYDEIYQQLVALMDTKVTEGDNLSKRLSLV
;
A
#
# COMPACT_ATOMS: atom_id res chain seq x y z
N VAL A 1 33.11 43.04 0.14
CA VAL A 1 33.10 41.93 1.09
C VAL A 1 31.67 41.48 1.45
N ALA A 2 30.72 42.44 1.59
CA ALA A 2 29.31 42.12 1.92
C ALA A 2 28.58 41.32 0.83
N SER A 3 28.94 41.44 -0.46
CA SER A 3 28.27 40.70 -1.55
C SER A 3 28.65 39.22 -1.64
N ALA A 4 29.86 38.84 -1.24
CA ALA A 4 30.30 37.42 -1.27
C ALA A 4 29.63 36.59 -0.16
N SER A 5 29.46 37.14 1.04
CA SER A 5 28.75 36.46 2.14
C SER A 5 27.27 36.24 1.85
N GLY A 6 26.62 37.18 1.17
CA GLY A 6 25.21 37.04 0.74
C GLY A 6 25.01 35.90 -0.27
N VAL A 7 25.92 35.76 -1.22
CA VAL A 7 25.89 34.70 -2.24
C VAL A 7 26.09 33.31 -1.59
N ILE A 8 27.05 33.21 -0.68
CA ILE A 8 27.32 31.96 0.05
C ILE A 8 26.11 31.54 0.90
N ALA A 9 25.50 32.48 1.63
CA ALA A 9 24.30 32.24 2.42
C ALA A 9 23.11 31.81 1.55
N GLY A 10 22.94 32.43 0.37
CA GLY A 10 21.91 32.04 -0.60
C GLY A 10 22.09 30.61 -1.14
N ILE A 11 23.32 30.26 -1.49
CA ILE A 11 23.63 28.88 -1.97
C ILE A 11 23.38 27.86 -0.86
N LEU A 12 23.77 28.12 0.39
CA LEU A 12 23.52 27.25 1.53
C LEU A 12 22.03 27.06 1.78
N MET A 13 21.21 28.13 1.72
CA MET A 13 19.76 28.04 1.86
C MET A 13 19.12 27.20 0.76
N ILE A 14 19.57 27.32 -0.47
CA ILE A 14 19.07 26.51 -1.60
C ILE A 14 19.42 25.02 -1.37
N LEU A 15 20.65 24.72 -0.98
CA LEU A 15 21.07 23.34 -0.71
C LEU A 15 20.30 22.69 0.46
N VAL A 16 20.09 23.44 1.53
CA VAL A 16 19.29 22.98 2.69
C VAL A 16 17.83 22.75 2.28
N SER A 17 17.25 23.70 1.52
CA SER A 17 15.87 23.60 1.02
C SER A 17 15.69 22.38 0.08
N MET A 18 16.65 22.14 -0.83
CA MET A 18 16.60 20.97 -1.72
C MET A 18 16.70 19.65 -0.94
N ARG A 19 17.59 19.57 0.06
CA ARG A 19 17.72 18.39 0.91
C ARG A 19 16.48 18.17 1.76
N TYR A 20 15.90 19.21 2.32
CA TYR A 20 14.66 19.13 3.10
C TYR A 20 13.47 18.70 2.24
N SER A 21 13.34 19.26 1.05
CA SER A 21 12.31 18.87 0.07
C SER A 21 12.46 17.40 -0.35
N SER A 22 13.68 16.94 -0.62
CA SER A 22 13.95 15.53 -0.93
C SER A 22 13.60 14.62 0.25
N ALA A 23 13.94 15.01 1.47
CA ALA A 23 13.60 14.26 2.68
C ALA A 23 12.08 14.11 2.85
N LEU A 24 11.32 15.20 2.66
CA LEU A 24 9.85 15.16 2.72
C LEU A 24 9.28 14.23 1.62
N THR A 25 9.79 14.32 0.40
CA THR A 25 9.30 13.51 -0.72
C THR A 25 9.57 12.02 -0.50
N PHE A 26 10.78 11.66 -0.07
CA PHE A 26 11.17 10.24 0.02
C PHE A 26 10.76 9.56 1.33
N TYR A 27 10.58 10.30 2.42
CA TYR A 27 10.28 9.71 3.72
C TYR A 27 8.94 10.17 4.28
N GLY A 28 8.63 11.46 4.25
CA GLY A 28 7.39 11.97 4.81
C GLY A 28 6.16 11.61 3.97
N PHE A 29 6.18 11.88 2.67
CA PHE A 29 5.04 11.60 1.79
C PHE A 29 4.89 10.12 1.49
N SER A 30 5.99 9.37 1.37
CA SER A 30 5.93 7.94 1.10
C SER A 30 5.32 7.12 2.25
N GLN A 31 5.47 7.54 3.50
CA GLN A 31 4.75 6.93 4.62
C GLN A 31 3.24 7.09 4.46
N GLY A 32 2.78 8.28 4.04
CA GLY A 32 1.38 8.53 3.71
C GLY A 32 0.88 7.66 2.56
N ASP A 33 1.71 7.44 1.54
CA ASP A 33 1.35 6.63 0.38
C ASP A 33 1.30 5.13 0.72
N ILE A 34 2.23 4.61 1.54
CA ILE A 34 2.13 3.25 2.09
C ILE A 34 0.85 3.10 2.92
N GLY A 35 0.51 4.09 3.74
CA GLY A 35 -0.75 4.10 4.50
C GLY A 35 -1.99 3.99 3.60
N LYS A 36 -2.04 4.71 2.48
CA LYS A 36 -3.13 4.60 1.49
C LYS A 36 -3.18 3.22 0.84
N VAL A 37 -2.03 2.64 0.50
CA VAL A 37 -1.92 1.27 -0.02
C VAL A 37 -2.50 0.28 0.99
N MET A 38 -2.09 0.35 2.26
CA MET A 38 -2.56 -0.55 3.32
C MET A 38 -4.07 -0.43 3.55
N VAL A 39 -4.60 0.79 3.57
CA VAL A 39 -6.03 1.05 3.75
C VAL A 39 -6.83 0.48 2.58
N THR A 40 -6.46 0.80 1.33
CA THR A 40 -7.18 0.30 0.15
C THR A 40 -7.10 -1.21 0.01
N PHE A 41 -5.97 -1.82 0.37
CA PHE A 41 -5.80 -3.27 0.42
C PHE A 41 -6.75 -3.93 1.43
N SER A 42 -6.86 -3.37 2.64
CA SER A 42 -7.79 -3.84 3.68
C SER A 42 -9.26 -3.63 3.31
N GLU A 43 -9.58 -2.51 2.65
CA GLU A 43 -10.94 -2.22 2.17
C GLU A 43 -11.37 -3.19 1.06
N THR A 44 -10.46 -3.56 0.13
CA THR A 44 -10.74 -4.56 -0.90
C THR A 44 -11.06 -5.91 -0.27
N ARG A 45 -10.22 -6.40 0.66
CA ARG A 45 -10.50 -7.63 1.42
C ARG A 45 -11.85 -7.60 2.13
N SER A 46 -12.22 -6.45 2.72
CA SER A 46 -13.50 -6.28 3.38
C SER A 46 -14.68 -6.38 2.40
N ALA A 47 -14.51 -5.82 1.19
CA ALA A 47 -15.52 -5.93 0.13
C ALA A 47 -15.66 -7.37 -0.37
N THR A 48 -14.57 -8.11 -0.54
CA THR A 48 -14.59 -9.54 -0.91
C THR A 48 -15.36 -10.37 0.13
N ARG A 49 -15.11 -10.13 1.43
CA ARG A 49 -15.87 -10.79 2.50
C ARG A 49 -17.37 -10.45 2.45
N ALA A 50 -17.71 -9.22 2.09
CA ALA A 50 -19.10 -8.81 1.93
C ALA A 50 -19.77 -9.49 0.72
N LEU A 51 -19.04 -9.72 -0.39
CA LEU A 51 -19.53 -10.48 -1.54
C LEU A 51 -19.87 -11.93 -1.17
N ILE A 52 -19.16 -12.50 -0.19
CA ILE A 52 -19.43 -13.85 0.31
C ILE A 52 -20.60 -13.85 1.30
N GLY A 53 -20.67 -12.86 2.19
CA GLY A 53 -21.60 -12.86 3.33
C GLY A 53 -23.00 -12.30 3.03
N TYR A 54 -23.19 -11.53 1.95
CA TYR A 54 -24.49 -10.95 1.59
C TYR A 54 -25.21 -11.75 0.51
N THR A 55 -26.54 -11.77 0.57
CA THR A 55 -27.42 -12.44 -0.39
C THR A 55 -28.31 -11.49 -1.20
N ALA A 56 -28.48 -10.25 -0.73
CA ALA A 56 -29.32 -9.26 -1.41
C ALA A 56 -28.62 -8.71 -2.66
N SER A 57 -29.23 -8.84 -3.82
CA SER A 57 -28.69 -8.46 -5.12
C SER A 57 -28.16 -7.02 -5.18
N ASP A 58 -28.93 -6.05 -4.65
CA ASP A 58 -28.52 -4.65 -4.64
C ASP A 58 -27.28 -4.41 -3.75
N THR A 59 -27.16 -5.16 -2.65
CA THR A 59 -26.00 -5.11 -1.76
C THR A 59 -24.79 -5.72 -2.43
N LEU A 60 -24.94 -6.88 -3.09
CA LEU A 60 -23.87 -7.54 -3.83
C LEU A 60 -23.34 -6.67 -4.96
N SER A 61 -24.24 -5.97 -5.71
CA SER A 61 -23.80 -5.04 -6.75
C SER A 61 -22.95 -3.90 -6.18
N LYS A 62 -23.40 -3.27 -5.09
CA LYS A 62 -22.63 -2.19 -4.42
C LYS A 62 -21.30 -2.66 -3.88
N MET A 63 -21.23 -3.88 -3.35
CA MET A 63 -19.97 -4.45 -2.83
C MET A 63 -19.01 -4.79 -3.96
N SER A 64 -19.52 -5.26 -5.12
CA SER A 64 -18.70 -5.46 -6.32
C SER A 64 -18.10 -4.13 -6.82
N ASP A 65 -18.92 -3.09 -6.96
CA ASP A 65 -18.44 -1.76 -7.34
C ASP A 65 -17.42 -1.19 -6.35
N THR A 66 -17.64 -1.44 -5.06
CA THR A 66 -16.70 -1.04 -4.00
C THR A 66 -15.40 -1.79 -4.12
N HIS A 67 -15.44 -3.12 -4.28
CA HIS A 67 -14.27 -3.97 -4.48
C HIS A 67 -13.41 -3.46 -5.64
N ASP A 68 -14.00 -3.29 -6.81
CA ASP A 68 -13.30 -2.86 -8.02
C ASP A 68 -12.67 -1.47 -7.85
N SER A 69 -13.42 -0.52 -7.28
CA SER A 69 -12.93 0.83 -7.01
C SER A 69 -11.77 0.85 -6.00
N LYS A 70 -11.79 -0.02 -4.98
CA LYS A 70 -10.70 -0.10 -4.00
C LYS A 70 -9.47 -0.79 -4.56
N LYS A 71 -9.65 -1.81 -5.39
CA LYS A 71 -8.57 -2.48 -6.13
C LYS A 71 -7.87 -1.50 -7.09
N GLU A 72 -8.63 -0.71 -7.86
CA GLU A 72 -8.07 0.34 -8.71
C GLU A 72 -7.30 1.39 -7.91
N SER A 73 -7.84 1.82 -6.76
CA SER A 73 -7.19 2.77 -5.86
C SER A 73 -5.88 2.20 -5.30
N PHE A 74 -5.87 0.92 -4.91
CA PHE A 74 -4.65 0.22 -4.49
C PHE A 74 -3.60 0.24 -5.62
N GLN A 75 -3.97 -0.18 -6.83
CA GLN A 75 -3.04 -0.24 -7.97
C GLN A 75 -2.44 1.14 -8.28
N LYS A 76 -3.25 2.19 -8.20
CA LYS A 76 -2.79 3.57 -8.37
C LYS A 76 -1.76 3.95 -7.31
N TYR A 77 -2.07 3.76 -6.02
CA TYR A 77 -1.17 4.12 -4.93
C TYR A 77 0.08 3.24 -4.91
N TRP A 78 -0.03 1.97 -5.26
CA TRP A 78 1.10 1.06 -5.40
C TRP A 78 2.09 1.54 -6.46
N LYS A 79 1.59 1.96 -7.62
CA LYS A 79 2.40 2.53 -8.69
C LYS A 79 3.04 3.86 -8.30
N GLU A 80 2.31 4.73 -7.60
CA GLU A 80 2.83 6.01 -7.11
C GLU A 80 3.97 5.78 -6.11
N LEU A 81 3.82 4.80 -5.22
CA LEU A 81 4.80 4.43 -4.20
C LEU A 81 6.14 4.00 -4.80
N GLN A 82 6.15 3.35 -5.96
CA GLN A 82 7.37 2.89 -6.64
C GLN A 82 8.41 4.01 -6.81
N SER A 83 7.98 5.23 -7.07
CA SER A 83 8.87 6.38 -7.26
C SER A 83 9.64 6.76 -6.00
N SER A 84 9.19 6.35 -4.83
CA SER A 84 9.80 6.63 -3.52
C SER A 84 10.69 5.50 -3.00
N ILE A 85 10.73 4.35 -3.67
CA ILE A 85 11.60 3.22 -3.32
C ILE A 85 13.05 3.56 -3.73
N LYS A 86 13.99 3.54 -2.77
CA LYS A 86 15.35 4.05 -2.97
C LYS A 86 16.47 3.13 -2.50
N THR A 87 16.28 2.43 -1.40
CA THR A 87 17.31 1.54 -0.85
C THR A 87 17.19 0.13 -1.39
N GLY A 88 18.25 -0.66 -1.27
CA GLY A 88 18.21 -2.09 -1.65
C GLY A 88 17.20 -2.85 -0.84
N GLU A 89 17.11 -2.59 0.47
CA GLU A 89 16.14 -3.23 1.36
C GLU A 89 14.70 -2.89 0.99
N GLU A 90 14.40 -1.62 0.72
CA GLU A 90 13.06 -1.21 0.25
C GLU A 90 12.71 -1.86 -1.09
N GLN A 91 13.66 -1.92 -2.01
CA GLN A 91 13.46 -2.54 -3.32
C GLN A 91 13.19 -4.04 -3.17
N ASP A 92 13.93 -4.74 -2.32
CA ASP A 92 13.73 -6.17 -2.08
C ASP A 92 12.33 -6.45 -1.51
N ILE A 93 11.86 -5.64 -0.56
CA ILE A 93 10.50 -5.76 0.00
C ILE A 93 9.45 -5.44 -1.07
N TYR A 94 9.64 -4.37 -1.83
CA TYR A 94 8.72 -3.96 -2.90
C TYR A 94 8.58 -5.04 -3.96
N ASP A 95 9.69 -5.63 -4.41
CA ASP A 95 9.72 -6.68 -5.42
C ASP A 95 9.09 -7.99 -4.89
N ASP A 96 9.31 -8.33 -3.62
CA ASP A 96 8.65 -9.48 -2.98
C ASP A 96 7.12 -9.30 -2.96
N ILE A 97 6.63 -8.15 -2.52
CA ILE A 97 5.19 -7.83 -2.58
C ILE A 97 4.68 -7.93 -4.02
N ASN A 98 5.37 -7.27 -4.96
CA ASN A 98 4.95 -7.22 -6.36
C ASN A 98 4.84 -8.60 -6.99
N SER A 99 5.74 -9.52 -6.62
CA SER A 99 5.70 -10.91 -7.09
C SER A 99 4.47 -11.70 -6.62
N LYS A 100 3.84 -11.30 -5.51
CA LYS A 100 2.69 -11.96 -4.88
C LYS A 100 1.36 -11.36 -5.30
N LEU A 101 1.33 -10.09 -5.75
CA LEU A 101 0.11 -9.36 -6.01
C LEU A 101 -0.77 -9.99 -7.08
N ASP A 102 -0.20 -10.45 -8.19
CA ASP A 102 -0.99 -11.06 -9.29
C ASP A 102 -1.72 -12.32 -8.81
N SER A 103 -1.03 -13.17 -8.06
CA SER A 103 -1.62 -14.39 -7.49
C SER A 103 -2.69 -14.06 -6.44
N TYR A 104 -2.44 -13.05 -5.60
CA TYR A 104 -3.41 -12.58 -4.62
C TYR A 104 -4.68 -12.07 -5.29
N TRP A 105 -4.57 -11.18 -6.29
CA TRP A 105 -5.73 -10.62 -6.98
C TRP A 105 -6.52 -11.67 -7.74
N SER A 106 -5.84 -12.66 -8.33
CA SER A 106 -6.52 -13.79 -8.98
C SER A 106 -7.34 -14.61 -7.99
N LEU A 107 -6.79 -14.88 -6.82
CA LEU A 107 -7.46 -15.62 -5.75
C LEU A 107 -8.62 -14.81 -5.14
N ASP A 108 -8.43 -13.52 -4.93
CA ASP A 108 -9.44 -12.60 -4.40
C ASP A 108 -10.65 -12.49 -5.33
N ASP A 109 -10.41 -12.30 -6.63
CA ASP A 109 -11.45 -12.25 -7.66
C ASP A 109 -12.22 -13.58 -7.76
N GLU A 110 -11.50 -14.72 -7.74
CA GLU A 110 -12.11 -16.05 -7.82
C GLU A 110 -13.04 -16.32 -6.63
N ILE A 111 -12.55 -16.06 -5.41
CA ILE A 111 -13.33 -16.27 -4.18
C ILE A 111 -14.52 -15.29 -4.10
N GLY A 112 -14.32 -14.02 -4.47
CA GLY A 112 -15.39 -13.03 -4.53
C GLY A 112 -16.48 -13.41 -5.52
N GLN A 113 -16.12 -13.94 -6.70
CA GLN A 113 -17.07 -14.44 -7.68
C GLN A 113 -17.79 -15.71 -7.21
N LEU A 114 -17.08 -16.63 -6.56
CA LEU A 114 -17.67 -17.84 -6.01
C LEU A 114 -18.74 -17.50 -4.97
N GLY A 115 -18.44 -16.61 -4.04
CA GLY A 115 -19.40 -16.16 -3.02
C GLY A 115 -20.57 -15.40 -3.62
N ARG A 116 -20.33 -14.44 -4.54
CA ARG A 116 -21.37 -13.65 -5.21
C ARG A 116 -22.36 -14.50 -6.00
N ASN A 117 -21.90 -15.58 -6.62
CA ASN A 117 -22.68 -16.43 -7.50
C ASN A 117 -23.19 -17.69 -6.78
N ALA A 118 -22.95 -17.84 -5.49
CA ALA A 118 -23.41 -19.00 -4.72
C ALA A 118 -24.95 -19.08 -4.70
N THR A 119 -25.49 -20.17 -5.21
CA THR A 119 -26.95 -20.44 -5.27
C THR A 119 -27.36 -21.54 -4.28
N ASP A 120 -26.41 -22.19 -3.64
CA ASP A 120 -26.60 -23.28 -2.69
C ASP A 120 -25.63 -23.12 -1.51
N PRO A 121 -25.98 -23.74 -0.36
CA PRO A 121 -25.17 -23.64 0.87
C PRO A 121 -23.77 -24.26 0.76
N GLU A 122 -23.55 -25.22 -0.12
CA GLU A 122 -22.25 -25.88 -0.28
C GLU A 122 -21.25 -24.94 -0.97
N THR A 123 -21.66 -24.30 -2.07
CA THR A 123 -20.86 -23.29 -2.76
C THR A 123 -20.59 -22.08 -1.86
N GLN A 124 -21.57 -21.64 -1.06
CA GLN A 124 -21.39 -20.57 -0.09
C GLN A 124 -20.33 -20.94 0.94
N LYS A 125 -20.41 -22.15 1.50
CA LYS A 125 -19.46 -22.65 2.49
C LYS A 125 -18.04 -22.78 1.90
N GLU A 126 -17.90 -23.23 0.66
CA GLU A 126 -16.60 -23.31 -0.04
C GLU A 126 -15.97 -21.91 -0.14
N ALA A 127 -16.74 -20.89 -0.55
CA ALA A 127 -16.25 -19.52 -0.62
C ALA A 127 -15.78 -19.00 0.74
N GLU A 128 -16.55 -19.27 1.81
CA GLU A 128 -16.19 -18.90 3.18
C GLU A 128 -14.91 -19.59 3.66
N GLU A 129 -14.77 -20.89 3.45
CA GLU A 129 -13.61 -21.67 3.84
C GLU A 129 -12.34 -21.19 3.13
N ARG A 130 -12.42 -20.96 1.82
CA ARG A 130 -11.30 -20.45 1.03
C ARG A 130 -10.92 -19.02 1.41
N ALA A 131 -11.90 -18.17 1.73
CA ALA A 131 -11.64 -16.79 2.19
C ALA A 131 -10.92 -16.77 3.55
N VAL A 132 -11.21 -17.73 4.43
CA VAL A 132 -10.60 -17.80 5.76
C VAL A 132 -9.21 -18.49 5.71
N ALA A 133 -9.03 -19.48 4.87
CA ALA A 133 -7.76 -20.20 4.75
C ALA A 133 -6.82 -19.55 3.73
N ASP A 134 -7.17 -19.65 2.44
CA ASP A 134 -6.25 -19.29 1.36
C ASP A 134 -6.06 -17.79 1.22
N LEU A 135 -7.16 -17.03 1.12
CA LEU A 135 -7.12 -15.58 0.91
C LEU A 135 -6.58 -14.85 2.16
N ALA A 136 -6.95 -15.31 3.36
CA ALA A 136 -6.44 -14.70 4.59
C ALA A 136 -4.92 -14.86 4.70
N HIS A 137 -4.39 -16.05 4.38
CA HIS A 137 -2.96 -16.31 4.42
C HIS A 137 -2.20 -15.43 3.41
N ALA A 138 -2.65 -15.43 2.15
CA ALA A 138 -2.05 -14.60 1.11
C ALA A 138 -2.11 -13.09 1.43
N TYR A 139 -3.22 -12.63 2.02
CA TYR A 139 -3.36 -11.25 2.51
C TYR A 139 -2.35 -10.93 3.61
N ASP A 140 -2.26 -11.79 4.63
CA ASP A 140 -1.43 -11.55 5.80
C ASP A 140 0.06 -11.51 5.42
N GLU A 141 0.51 -12.36 4.47
CA GLU A 141 1.88 -12.31 3.94
C GLU A 141 2.20 -10.94 3.30
N ILE A 142 1.34 -10.45 2.41
CA ILE A 142 1.53 -9.15 1.75
C ILE A 142 1.43 -8.01 2.77
N TYR A 143 0.45 -8.06 3.68
CA TYR A 143 0.23 -7.00 4.66
C TYR A 143 1.42 -6.85 5.62
N GLN A 144 2.04 -7.95 6.04
CA GLN A 144 3.25 -7.91 6.87
C GLN A 144 4.44 -7.29 6.14
N GLN A 145 4.57 -7.55 4.83
CA GLN A 145 5.60 -6.89 4.02
C GLN A 145 5.33 -5.38 3.85
N LEU A 146 4.06 -4.97 3.73
CA LEU A 146 3.70 -3.55 3.72
C LEU A 146 4.04 -2.88 5.06
N VAL A 147 3.85 -3.55 6.18
CA VAL A 147 4.28 -3.07 7.51
C VAL A 147 5.80 -2.93 7.55
N ALA A 148 6.55 -3.94 7.09
CA ALA A 148 8.00 -3.88 7.04
C ALA A 148 8.51 -2.72 6.17
N LEU A 149 7.89 -2.49 5.02
CA LEU A 149 8.21 -1.35 4.14
C LEU A 149 7.94 0.00 4.84
N MET A 150 6.84 0.11 5.58
CA MET A 150 6.53 1.29 6.40
C MET A 150 7.60 1.53 7.47
N ASP A 151 7.98 0.47 8.21
CA ASP A 151 8.97 0.55 9.29
C ASP A 151 10.35 0.98 8.75
N THR A 152 10.74 0.47 7.58
CA THR A 152 11.98 0.90 6.90
C THR A 152 11.93 2.39 6.58
N LYS A 153 10.83 2.89 6.01
CA LYS A 153 10.64 4.32 5.70
C LYS A 153 10.67 5.21 6.95
N VAL A 154 10.04 4.78 8.04
CA VAL A 154 10.06 5.50 9.31
C VAL A 154 11.49 5.58 9.86
N THR A 155 12.20 4.46 9.89
CA THR A 155 13.57 4.38 10.40
C THR A 155 14.53 5.26 9.60
N GLU A 156 14.43 5.26 8.29
CA GLU A 156 15.26 6.11 7.42
C GLU A 156 14.94 7.58 7.58
N GLY A 157 13.65 7.94 7.72
CA GLY A 157 13.21 9.30 8.00
C GLY A 157 13.75 9.84 9.31
N ASP A 158 13.71 9.04 10.37
CA ASP A 158 14.27 9.37 11.68
C ASP A 158 15.80 9.55 11.64
N ASN A 159 16.51 8.67 10.93
CA ASN A 159 17.96 8.77 10.76
C ASN A 159 18.35 10.05 10.00
N LEU A 160 17.58 10.42 8.97
CA LEU A 160 17.81 11.65 8.22
C LEU A 160 17.51 12.88 9.08
N SER A 161 16.42 12.87 9.86
CA SER A 161 16.08 13.95 10.79
C SER A 161 17.20 14.20 11.81
N LYS A 162 17.75 13.14 12.39
CA LYS A 162 18.89 13.22 13.31
C LYS A 162 20.14 13.81 12.64
N ARG A 163 20.45 13.44 11.40
CA ARG A 163 21.59 14.00 10.66
C ARG A 163 21.40 15.48 10.34
N LEU A 164 20.17 15.91 10.01
CA LEU A 164 19.87 17.32 9.71
C LEU A 164 19.88 18.20 10.97
N SER A 165 19.61 17.66 12.14
CA SER A 165 19.64 18.39 13.42
C SER A 165 21.06 18.59 13.97
N LEU A 166 22.08 17.94 13.40
CA LEU A 166 23.48 18.04 13.79
C LEU A 166 24.28 19.07 12.95
N VAL A 167 23.64 19.75 12.00
CA VAL A 167 24.20 20.77 11.11
C VAL A 167 23.67 22.15 11.46
#